data_473ef6e0115651560c4a740342588a80
#
_entry.id   473ef6e0115651560c4a740342588a80
#
_cell.length_a   1.000
_cell.length_b   1.000
_cell.length_c   1.000
_cell.angle_alpha   90.00
_cell.angle_beta   90.00
_cell.angle_gamma   90.00
#
_symmetry.space_group_name_H-M   'P 1'
#
loop_
_entity.id
_entity.type
_entity.pdbx_description
1 polymer ?
#
loop_
_entity_poly.entity_id
_entity_poly.type
_entity_poly.pdbx_seq_one_letter_code
_entity_poly.pdbx_strand_id
1 'polypeptide(L)'
;SINCSSYKFVGDPIKIDSKNFNTKVSDQNSKEFLDIKKKKWSLLDFDLDTIPGMSIDKAYNELIKDQTGDKIIVAIIDSGVEIDHPYLSPFIWVNKDEIPNNKKDDDNNGYVDDINGWNFLGQSDKENFEYVRLFKKSSPNDKMRSVYENEIFKAIEKNNQTISRIQDLSKLLLKSDSILSVSFGDNYTIEKAKDLTNKSVEIDEAIKFLELAKFNNWSEDVFSEAIEYYESSNKYHNNVDFDGRAILGDDPDNFNDKY
;
A
#
# COMPACT_ATOMS: atom_id res chain seq x y z
N SER A 1 -4.21 -14.82 -33.73
CA SER A 1 -5.20 -13.72 -33.82
C SER A 1 -6.25 -13.95 -32.74
N ILE A 2 -6.14 -13.18 -31.64
CA ILE A 2 -7.14 -13.18 -30.59
C ILE A 2 -8.29 -12.31 -31.08
N ASN A 3 -9.43 -12.97 -31.33
CA ASN A 3 -10.66 -12.29 -31.68
C ASN A 3 -11.21 -11.58 -30.42
N CYS A 4 -10.93 -10.30 -30.25
CA CYS A 4 -11.68 -9.44 -29.34
C CYS A 4 -13.08 -9.24 -29.91
N SER A 5 -14.04 -10.05 -29.46
CA SER A 5 -15.46 -9.77 -29.70
C SER A 5 -15.82 -8.50 -28.92
N SER A 6 -16.16 -7.44 -29.64
CA SER A 6 -16.65 -6.20 -29.06
C SER A 6 -17.96 -6.50 -28.32
N TYR A 7 -17.95 -6.39 -27.01
CA TYR A 7 -19.18 -6.33 -26.22
C TYR A 7 -19.95 -5.06 -26.58
N LYS A 8 -21.07 -5.20 -27.27
CA LYS A 8 -22.03 -4.11 -27.40
C LYS A 8 -22.66 -3.90 -26.03
N PHE A 9 -22.46 -2.73 -25.45
CA PHE A 9 -23.30 -2.25 -24.35
C PHE A 9 -24.74 -2.24 -24.85
N VAL A 10 -25.58 -3.11 -24.30
CA VAL A 10 -27.02 -3.11 -24.55
C VAL A 10 -27.67 -2.32 -23.43
N GLY A 11 -27.76 -1.00 -23.64
CA GLY A 11 -28.46 -0.09 -22.75
C GLY A 11 -28.08 1.36 -23.08
N ASP A 12 -29.06 2.23 -23.15
CA ASP A 12 -28.79 3.67 -23.25
C ASP A 12 -28.08 4.16 -21.99
N PRO A 13 -27.12 5.09 -22.12
CA PRO A 13 -26.47 5.68 -20.95
C PRO A 13 -27.52 6.31 -20.04
N ILE A 14 -27.48 5.96 -18.76
CA ILE A 14 -28.37 6.53 -17.73
C ILE A 14 -28.13 8.04 -17.70
N LYS A 15 -29.11 8.82 -18.13
CA LYS A 15 -29.09 10.27 -17.98
C LYS A 15 -29.35 10.61 -16.51
N ILE A 16 -28.31 11.02 -15.82
CA ILE A 16 -28.41 11.54 -14.46
C ILE A 16 -29.03 12.94 -14.57
N ASP A 17 -30.31 13.09 -14.18
CA ASP A 17 -30.95 14.39 -14.09
C ASP A 17 -30.48 15.09 -12.80
N SER A 18 -29.60 16.06 -12.95
CA SER A 18 -29.02 16.84 -11.85
C SER A 18 -30.00 17.69 -11.05
N LYS A 19 -31.27 17.72 -11.42
CA LYS A 19 -32.30 18.58 -10.79
C LYS A 19 -32.98 17.99 -9.56
N ASN A 20 -32.76 16.73 -9.21
CA ASN A 20 -33.42 16.06 -8.09
C ASN A 20 -32.54 15.82 -6.85
N PHE A 21 -31.42 16.54 -6.70
CA PHE A 21 -30.63 16.50 -5.47
C PHE A 21 -31.22 17.31 -4.32
N ASN A 22 -32.46 17.00 -3.91
CA ASN A 22 -32.97 17.45 -2.64
C ASN A 22 -32.84 16.34 -1.60
N THR A 23 -31.61 16.13 -1.12
CA THR A 23 -31.36 15.28 0.03
C THR A 23 -31.85 15.97 1.30
N LYS A 24 -33.01 15.55 1.82
CA LYS A 24 -33.28 15.69 3.24
C LYS A 24 -32.30 14.77 3.98
N VAL A 25 -31.19 15.34 4.42
CA VAL A 25 -30.27 14.67 5.33
C VAL A 25 -30.99 14.56 6.67
N SER A 26 -31.58 13.41 6.95
CA SER A 26 -32.10 13.09 8.27
C SER A 26 -30.89 12.86 9.21
N ASP A 27 -31.08 13.18 10.50
CA ASP A 27 -30.08 13.18 11.62
C ASP A 27 -29.34 11.84 11.91
N GLN A 28 -28.95 11.09 10.91
CA GLN A 28 -28.16 9.86 11.02
C GLN A 28 -26.63 10.12 10.94
N ASN A 29 -26.18 11.26 11.41
CA ASN A 29 -24.77 11.64 11.43
C ASN A 29 -24.03 11.14 12.69
N SER A 30 -24.23 9.90 13.13
CA SER A 30 -23.29 9.31 14.06
C SER A 30 -21.97 9.01 13.31
N LYS A 31 -20.83 9.29 13.94
CA LYS A 31 -19.49 9.01 13.40
C LYS A 31 -19.39 7.54 12.96
N GLU A 32 -20.02 6.64 13.70
CA GLU A 32 -20.09 5.21 13.44
C GLU A 32 -20.83 4.88 12.13
N PHE A 33 -21.94 5.54 11.83
CA PHE A 33 -22.69 5.35 10.59
C PHE A 33 -21.90 5.82 9.36
N LEU A 34 -21.17 6.94 9.47
CA LEU A 34 -20.29 7.43 8.42
C LEU A 34 -19.09 6.50 8.19
N ASP A 35 -18.54 5.92 9.24
CA ASP A 35 -17.41 4.99 9.14
C ASP A 35 -17.83 3.66 8.52
N ILE A 36 -19.02 3.15 8.82
CA ILE A 36 -19.58 1.96 8.17
C ILE A 36 -19.84 2.23 6.69
N LYS A 37 -20.42 3.38 6.33
CA LYS A 37 -20.62 3.76 4.92
C LYS A 37 -19.32 3.91 4.16
N LYS A 38 -18.28 4.50 4.77
CA LYS A 38 -16.94 4.59 4.18
C LYS A 38 -16.31 3.24 3.89
N LYS A 39 -16.49 2.25 4.78
CA LYS A 39 -15.96 0.90 4.60
C LYS A 39 -16.71 0.08 3.56
N LYS A 40 -17.99 0.33 3.36
CA LYS A 40 -18.88 -0.46 2.49
C LYS A 40 -19.32 0.28 1.22
N TRP A 41 -18.81 1.48 0.96
CA TRP A 41 -19.29 2.33 -0.12
C TRP A 41 -19.36 1.63 -1.49
N SER A 42 -18.37 0.77 -1.77
CA SER A 42 -18.28 0.03 -3.03
C SER A 42 -19.42 -0.97 -3.25
N LEU A 43 -20.05 -1.46 -2.17
CA LEU A 43 -21.17 -2.41 -2.23
C LEU A 43 -22.51 -1.74 -2.36
N LEU A 44 -22.60 -0.43 -2.06
CA LEU A 44 -23.85 0.34 -1.98
C LEU A 44 -24.39 0.72 -3.36
N ASP A 45 -25.67 1.11 -3.39
CA ASP A 45 -26.41 1.49 -4.59
C ASP A 45 -26.73 2.99 -4.60
N PHE A 46 -26.61 3.63 -5.77
CA PHE A 46 -26.84 5.07 -5.86
C PHE A 46 -28.28 5.47 -5.54
N ASP A 47 -29.25 4.71 -6.04
CA ASP A 47 -30.67 5.06 -5.85
C ASP A 47 -31.18 4.74 -4.44
N LEU A 48 -30.65 3.65 -3.83
CA LEU A 48 -31.07 3.23 -2.49
C LEU A 48 -30.29 3.95 -1.39
N ASP A 49 -28.97 4.11 -1.56
CA ASP A 49 -28.04 4.57 -0.52
C ASP A 49 -27.53 5.98 -0.75
N THR A 50 -27.80 6.59 -1.91
CA THR A 50 -27.23 7.87 -2.37
C THR A 50 -25.70 7.87 -2.49
N ILE A 51 -25.10 6.69 -2.62
CA ILE A 51 -23.67 6.50 -2.74
C ILE A 51 -23.37 5.74 -4.05
N PRO A 52 -22.51 6.28 -4.95
CA PRO A 52 -22.21 5.68 -6.24
C PRO A 52 -21.24 4.49 -6.08
N GLY A 53 -21.73 3.39 -5.51
CA GLY A 53 -21.07 2.11 -5.44
C GLY A 53 -21.40 1.22 -6.65
N MET A 54 -21.09 -0.07 -6.54
CA MET A 54 -21.33 -1.06 -7.61
C MET A 54 -22.67 -1.79 -7.49
N SER A 55 -23.54 -1.38 -6.57
CA SER A 55 -24.86 -1.98 -6.33
C SER A 55 -24.81 -3.49 -6.01
N ILE A 56 -23.74 -3.95 -5.36
CA ILE A 56 -23.51 -5.37 -5.08
C ILE A 56 -24.54 -5.91 -4.11
N ASP A 57 -24.81 -5.18 -3.01
CA ASP A 57 -25.82 -5.60 -2.01
C ASP A 57 -27.20 -5.72 -2.66
N LYS A 58 -27.55 -4.80 -3.55
CA LYS A 58 -28.79 -4.84 -4.33
C LYS A 58 -28.84 -6.06 -5.26
N ALA A 59 -27.75 -6.35 -5.97
CA ALA A 59 -27.66 -7.51 -6.85
C ALA A 59 -27.85 -8.83 -6.07
N TYR A 60 -27.25 -8.97 -4.91
CA TYR A 60 -27.43 -10.14 -4.04
C TYR A 60 -28.89 -10.27 -3.59
N ASN A 61 -29.52 -9.17 -3.19
CA ASN A 61 -30.88 -9.18 -2.67
C ASN A 61 -31.95 -9.38 -3.74
N GLU A 62 -31.76 -8.86 -4.94
CA GLU A 62 -32.78 -8.85 -5.98
C GLU A 62 -32.58 -9.90 -7.06
N LEU A 63 -31.32 -10.15 -7.47
CA LEU A 63 -30.99 -11.01 -8.62
C LEU A 63 -30.48 -12.38 -8.19
N ILE A 64 -29.53 -12.43 -7.27
CA ILE A 64 -28.90 -13.70 -6.87
C ILE A 64 -29.78 -14.44 -5.86
N LYS A 65 -30.29 -13.74 -4.84
CA LYS A 65 -31.14 -14.32 -3.79
C LYS A 65 -30.55 -15.62 -3.21
N ASP A 66 -31.32 -16.70 -3.34
CA ASP A 66 -30.95 -18.04 -2.84
C ASP A 66 -30.27 -18.91 -3.92
N GLN A 67 -29.83 -18.32 -5.01
CA GLN A 67 -29.14 -19.08 -6.06
C GLN A 67 -27.74 -19.48 -5.58
N THR A 68 -27.41 -20.75 -5.77
CA THR A 68 -26.05 -21.25 -5.57
C THR A 68 -25.26 -21.10 -6.87
N GLY A 69 -24.10 -20.44 -6.81
CA GLY A 69 -23.19 -20.35 -7.96
C GLY A 69 -22.29 -21.56 -8.08
N ASP A 70 -21.73 -21.74 -9.28
CA ASP A 70 -20.65 -22.70 -9.49
C ASP A 70 -19.35 -22.17 -8.90
N LYS A 71 -18.50 -23.08 -8.44
CA LYS A 71 -17.17 -22.72 -7.93
C LYS A 71 -16.27 -22.34 -9.10
N ILE A 72 -15.76 -21.13 -9.10
CA ILE A 72 -14.82 -20.61 -10.10
C ILE A 72 -13.48 -20.34 -9.42
N ILE A 73 -12.39 -20.79 -10.05
CA ILE A 73 -11.03 -20.45 -9.62
C ILE A 73 -10.61 -19.17 -10.35
N VAL A 74 -10.18 -18.18 -9.58
CA VAL A 74 -9.68 -16.89 -10.07
C VAL A 74 -8.20 -16.78 -9.75
N ALA A 75 -7.36 -16.61 -10.77
CA ALA A 75 -5.95 -16.33 -10.61
C ALA A 75 -5.74 -14.83 -10.32
N ILE A 76 -5.01 -14.51 -9.27
CA ILE A 76 -4.59 -13.14 -8.92
C ILE A 76 -3.11 -13.04 -9.28
N ILE A 77 -2.80 -12.14 -10.22
CA ILE A 77 -1.42 -11.83 -10.63
C ILE A 77 -1.08 -10.46 -10.04
N ASP A 78 -0.30 -10.46 -8.99
CA ASP A 78 0.00 -9.27 -8.19
C ASP A 78 1.43 -9.35 -7.64
N SER A 79 1.89 -8.31 -6.97
CA SER A 79 3.17 -8.27 -6.26
C SER A 79 3.16 -9.09 -4.96
N GLY A 80 2.01 -9.63 -4.56
CA GLY A 80 1.81 -10.51 -3.41
C GLY A 80 0.34 -10.56 -2.98
N VAL A 81 -0.05 -11.68 -2.37
CA VAL A 81 -1.37 -11.88 -1.77
C VAL A 81 -1.20 -12.38 -0.35
N GLU A 82 -1.85 -11.72 0.61
CA GLU A 82 -1.87 -12.15 2.01
C GLU A 82 -2.80 -13.35 2.18
N ILE A 83 -2.28 -14.55 1.92
CA ILE A 83 -3.07 -15.79 1.94
C ILE A 83 -3.63 -16.15 3.32
N ASP A 84 -2.99 -15.66 4.38
CA ASP A 84 -3.41 -15.87 5.79
C ASP A 84 -4.40 -14.81 6.28
N HIS A 85 -4.77 -13.83 5.44
CA HIS A 85 -5.75 -12.80 5.82
C HIS A 85 -7.09 -13.44 6.22
N PRO A 86 -7.70 -13.11 7.38
CA PRO A 86 -8.88 -13.79 7.91
C PRO A 86 -10.08 -13.85 6.97
N TYR A 87 -10.25 -12.86 6.10
CA TYR A 87 -11.33 -12.84 5.11
C TYR A 87 -10.99 -13.56 3.79
N LEU A 88 -9.71 -13.80 3.50
CA LEU A 88 -9.27 -14.45 2.27
C LEU A 88 -9.00 -15.94 2.46
N SER A 89 -8.39 -16.31 3.58
CA SER A 89 -7.92 -17.69 3.84
C SER A 89 -8.98 -18.78 3.62
N PRO A 90 -10.30 -18.56 3.92
CA PRO A 90 -11.33 -19.57 3.64
C PRO A 90 -11.58 -19.80 2.13
N PHE A 91 -11.15 -18.89 1.28
CA PHE A 91 -11.40 -18.90 -0.15
C PHE A 91 -10.13 -19.11 -0.98
N ILE A 92 -8.96 -19.16 -0.35
CA ILE A 92 -7.70 -19.40 -1.03
C ILE A 92 -7.72 -20.80 -1.67
N TRP A 93 -7.36 -20.85 -2.95
CA TRP A 93 -7.19 -22.12 -3.65
C TRP A 93 -6.01 -22.89 -3.08
N VAL A 94 -6.16 -24.20 -2.99
CA VAL A 94 -5.12 -25.11 -2.52
C VAL A 94 -4.88 -26.17 -3.57
N ASN A 95 -3.63 -26.31 -4.02
CA ASN A 95 -3.20 -27.42 -4.85
C ASN A 95 -3.25 -28.70 -4.02
N LYS A 96 -4.16 -29.62 -4.35
CA LYS A 96 -4.37 -30.85 -3.60
C LYS A 96 -3.43 -31.99 -4.02
N ASP A 97 -2.77 -31.79 -5.15
CA ASP A 97 -1.86 -32.78 -5.71
C ASP A 97 -0.43 -32.56 -5.21
N GLU A 98 -0.21 -31.46 -4.45
CA GLU A 98 1.04 -31.15 -3.77
C GLU A 98 1.04 -31.52 -2.29
N ILE A 99 2.18 -32.02 -1.78
CA ILE A 99 2.43 -32.29 -0.35
C ILE A 99 3.26 -31.15 0.23
N PRO A 100 2.69 -30.33 1.13
CA PRO A 100 3.33 -29.11 1.61
C PRO A 100 4.73 -29.34 2.23
N ASN A 101 5.70 -28.50 1.86
CA ASN A 101 7.03 -28.42 2.44
C ASN A 101 7.89 -29.70 2.30
N ASN A 102 7.62 -30.53 1.31
CA ASN A 102 8.42 -31.73 1.03
C ASN A 102 9.56 -31.48 0.04
N LYS A 103 9.62 -30.27 -0.56
CA LYS A 103 10.61 -29.84 -1.57
C LYS A 103 10.60 -30.67 -2.85
N LYS A 104 9.44 -31.15 -3.24
CA LYS A 104 9.22 -31.90 -4.46
C LYS A 104 8.06 -31.28 -5.23
N ASP A 105 8.11 -31.42 -6.51
CA ASP A 105 7.00 -31.20 -7.44
C ASP A 105 6.25 -32.54 -7.55
N ASP A 106 5.18 -32.71 -6.73
CA ASP A 106 4.47 -33.98 -6.61
C ASP A 106 3.50 -34.20 -7.80
N ASP A 107 3.00 -33.13 -8.41
CA ASP A 107 2.09 -33.19 -9.56
C ASP A 107 2.81 -33.06 -10.92
N ASN A 108 4.12 -32.85 -10.91
CA ASN A 108 4.99 -32.72 -12.09
C ASN A 108 4.58 -31.57 -13.03
N ASN A 109 4.09 -30.47 -12.46
CA ASN A 109 3.70 -29.27 -13.21
C ASN A 109 4.89 -28.30 -13.47
N GLY A 110 6.04 -28.52 -12.82
CA GLY A 110 7.26 -27.74 -12.94
C GLY A 110 7.49 -26.77 -11.77
N TYR A 111 6.60 -26.76 -10.78
CA TYR A 111 6.67 -25.87 -9.62
C TYR A 111 6.67 -26.66 -8.33
N VAL A 112 7.71 -26.52 -7.53
CA VAL A 112 7.92 -27.25 -6.28
C VAL A 112 7.13 -26.63 -5.15
N ASP A 113 6.28 -27.41 -4.45
CA ASP A 113 5.48 -26.92 -3.31
C ASP A 113 4.55 -25.72 -3.67
N ASP A 114 3.95 -25.67 -4.85
CA ASP A 114 3.07 -24.59 -5.31
C ASP A 114 1.66 -24.67 -4.73
N ILE A 115 1.56 -24.75 -3.41
CA ILE A 115 0.34 -25.03 -2.65
C ILE A 115 -0.77 -24.02 -2.90
N ASN A 116 -0.45 -22.72 -2.95
CA ASN A 116 -1.43 -21.66 -3.14
C ASN A 116 -1.15 -20.80 -4.39
N GLY A 117 -0.17 -21.20 -5.18
CA GLY A 117 0.33 -20.47 -6.33
C GLY A 117 1.85 -20.38 -6.31
N TRP A 118 2.41 -19.50 -7.13
CA TRP A 118 3.84 -19.43 -7.35
C TRP A 118 4.38 -18.01 -7.25
N ASN A 119 5.55 -17.87 -6.64
CA ASN A 119 6.30 -16.62 -6.64
C ASN A 119 7.30 -16.60 -7.80
N PHE A 120 6.89 -16.04 -8.92
CA PHE A 120 7.69 -15.97 -10.15
C PHE A 120 8.98 -15.11 -10.00
N LEU A 121 9.04 -14.24 -9.01
CA LEU A 121 10.20 -13.40 -8.77
C LEU A 121 11.15 -13.98 -7.71
N GLY A 122 10.79 -15.09 -7.05
CA GLY A 122 11.63 -15.73 -6.05
C GLY A 122 12.06 -14.76 -4.95
N GLN A 123 13.37 -14.51 -4.85
CA GLN A 123 13.97 -13.57 -3.89
C GLN A 123 14.17 -12.16 -4.46
N SER A 124 13.72 -11.91 -5.70
CA SER A 124 13.80 -10.57 -6.30
C SER A 124 12.63 -9.73 -5.85
N ASP A 125 12.78 -9.03 -4.73
CA ASP A 125 11.77 -8.16 -4.11
C ASP A 125 12.05 -6.67 -4.31
N LYS A 126 13.11 -6.32 -5.03
CA LYS A 126 13.53 -4.95 -5.33
C LYS A 126 13.75 -4.77 -6.82
N GLU A 127 13.35 -3.61 -7.33
CA GLU A 127 13.54 -3.24 -8.73
C GLU A 127 13.86 -1.75 -8.89
N ASN A 128 14.38 -1.36 -10.04
CA ASN A 128 14.56 0.03 -10.38
C ASN A 128 13.22 0.69 -10.75
N PHE A 129 13.07 1.98 -10.45
CA PHE A 129 11.99 2.78 -11.04
C PHE A 129 12.15 2.90 -12.55
N GLU A 130 11.05 3.13 -13.26
CA GLU A 130 11.03 3.13 -14.71
C GLU A 130 12.01 4.14 -15.34
N TYR A 131 12.13 5.34 -14.78
CA TYR A 131 13.09 6.34 -15.28
C TYR A 131 14.54 5.89 -15.10
N VAL A 132 14.87 5.06 -14.11
CA VAL A 132 16.20 4.45 -13.95
C VAL A 132 16.43 3.39 -15.03
N ARG A 133 15.44 2.53 -15.29
CA ARG A 133 15.49 1.53 -16.36
C ARG A 133 15.65 2.17 -17.73
N LEU A 134 14.91 3.25 -18.00
CA LEU A 134 15.02 4.02 -19.25
C LEU A 134 16.37 4.70 -19.36
N PHE A 135 16.92 5.27 -18.28
CA PHE A 135 18.28 5.80 -18.26
C PHE A 135 19.32 4.73 -18.61
N LYS A 136 19.25 3.55 -18.01
CA LYS A 136 20.16 2.44 -18.28
C LYS A 136 20.09 1.96 -19.74
N LYS A 137 18.90 1.94 -20.34
CA LYS A 137 18.68 1.55 -21.75
C LYS A 137 18.99 2.65 -22.75
N SER A 138 19.05 3.92 -22.35
CA SER A 138 19.27 5.05 -23.22
C SER A 138 20.71 5.13 -23.72
N SER A 139 20.89 5.44 -25.03
CA SER A 139 22.22 5.74 -25.56
C SER A 139 22.73 7.12 -25.09
N PRO A 140 24.04 7.38 -25.11
CA PRO A 140 24.60 8.69 -24.73
C PRO A 140 24.01 9.88 -25.51
N ASN A 141 23.55 9.65 -26.74
CA ASN A 141 22.98 10.66 -27.61
C ASN A 141 21.44 10.73 -27.55
N ASP A 142 20.80 9.97 -26.68
CA ASP A 142 19.35 10.01 -26.49
C ASP A 142 18.93 11.35 -25.87
N LYS A 143 18.00 12.03 -26.53
CA LYS A 143 17.49 13.35 -26.07
C LYS A 143 16.81 13.28 -24.71
N MET A 144 16.29 12.13 -24.33
CA MET A 144 15.60 11.92 -23.05
C MET A 144 16.54 11.51 -21.91
N ARG A 145 17.79 11.13 -22.22
CA ARG A 145 18.75 10.66 -21.23
C ARG A 145 18.95 11.66 -20.09
N SER A 146 19.13 12.92 -20.41
CA SER A 146 19.30 14.00 -19.41
C SER A 146 18.04 14.23 -18.57
N VAL A 147 16.86 13.95 -19.12
CA VAL A 147 15.59 14.02 -18.37
C VAL A 147 15.55 12.91 -17.32
N TYR A 148 15.86 11.67 -17.69
CA TYR A 148 15.89 10.55 -16.77
C TYR A 148 16.94 10.75 -15.67
N GLU A 149 18.15 11.19 -16.03
CA GLU A 149 19.22 11.50 -15.08
C GLU A 149 18.79 12.55 -14.06
N ASN A 150 18.13 13.61 -14.51
CA ASN A 150 17.61 14.66 -13.64
C ASN A 150 16.50 14.14 -12.70
N GLU A 151 15.63 13.24 -13.17
CA GLU A 151 14.62 12.62 -12.29
C GLU A 151 15.26 11.75 -11.22
N ILE A 152 16.28 10.96 -11.56
CA ILE A 152 17.06 10.16 -10.58
C ILE A 152 17.69 11.09 -9.54
N PHE A 153 18.38 12.14 -9.98
CA PHE A 153 19.03 13.09 -9.08
C PHE A 153 18.03 13.76 -8.12
N LYS A 154 16.91 14.26 -8.64
CA LYS A 154 15.86 14.88 -7.82
C LYS A 154 15.24 13.91 -6.82
N ALA A 155 15.03 12.65 -7.22
CA ALA A 155 14.47 11.63 -6.34
C ALA A 155 15.42 11.34 -5.16
N ILE A 156 16.70 11.14 -5.44
CA ILE A 156 17.73 10.92 -4.40
C ILE A 156 17.85 12.14 -3.49
N GLU A 157 17.91 13.34 -4.06
CA GLU A 157 18.00 14.58 -3.28
C GLU A 157 16.80 14.75 -2.34
N LYS A 158 15.58 14.53 -2.86
CA LYS A 158 14.35 14.57 -2.07
C LYS A 158 14.33 13.55 -0.94
N ASN A 159 14.76 12.32 -1.22
CA ASN A 159 14.86 11.27 -0.20
C ASN A 159 15.86 11.67 0.89
N ASN A 160 17.05 12.14 0.53
CA ASN A 160 18.06 12.57 1.48
C ASN A 160 17.59 13.75 2.35
N GLN A 161 16.90 14.73 1.77
CA GLN A 161 16.29 15.83 2.51
C GLN A 161 15.20 15.32 3.47
N THR A 162 14.42 14.33 3.06
CA THR A 162 13.38 13.73 3.90
C THR A 162 13.99 12.95 5.05
N ILE A 163 15.00 12.12 4.80
CA ILE A 163 15.78 11.40 5.82
C ILE A 163 16.33 12.37 6.86
N SER A 164 16.99 13.44 6.43
CA SER A 164 17.54 14.46 7.33
C SER A 164 16.47 15.07 8.23
N ARG A 165 15.31 15.43 7.68
CA ARG A 165 14.18 15.98 8.45
C ARG A 165 13.66 14.99 9.48
N ILE A 166 13.51 13.71 9.10
CA ILE A 166 13.04 12.66 10.02
C ILE A 166 14.04 12.47 11.15
N GLN A 167 15.34 12.42 10.84
CA GLN A 167 16.41 12.33 11.85
C GLN A 167 16.40 13.49 12.82
N ASP A 168 16.12 14.72 12.36
CA ASP A 168 16.04 15.89 13.24
C ASP A 168 14.77 15.84 14.11
N LEU A 169 13.64 15.34 13.58
CA LEU A 169 12.43 15.11 14.38
C LEU A 169 12.64 14.01 15.43
N SER A 170 13.32 12.91 15.09
CA SER A 170 13.67 11.83 16.02
C SER A 170 14.55 12.36 17.17
N LYS A 171 15.60 13.11 16.85
CA LYS A 171 16.43 13.77 17.87
C LYS A 171 15.63 14.69 18.79
N LEU A 172 14.68 15.43 18.21
CA LEU A 172 13.84 16.35 18.99
C LEU A 172 12.84 15.58 19.86
N LEU A 173 12.33 14.42 19.37
CA LEU A 173 11.47 13.53 20.15
C LEU A 173 12.20 13.01 21.38
N LEU A 174 13.39 12.43 21.20
CA LEU A 174 14.23 11.93 22.29
C LEU A 174 14.62 13.03 23.29
N LYS A 175 15.02 14.19 22.78
CA LYS A 175 15.37 15.33 23.63
C LYS A 175 14.18 15.78 24.47
N SER A 176 13.01 15.90 23.88
CA SER A 176 11.79 16.36 24.57
C SER A 176 11.35 15.35 25.61
N ASP A 177 11.40 14.05 25.31
CA ASP A 177 11.12 12.98 26.25
C ASP A 177 12.11 13.00 27.42
N SER A 178 13.42 13.13 27.16
CA SER A 178 14.45 13.22 28.17
C SER A 178 14.27 14.42 29.09
N ILE A 179 13.88 15.61 28.58
CA ILE A 179 13.61 16.80 29.39
C ILE A 179 12.47 16.53 30.38
N LEU A 180 11.39 15.86 29.92
CA LEU A 180 10.26 15.57 30.80
C LEU A 180 10.59 14.44 31.79
N SER A 181 11.29 13.38 31.35
CA SER A 181 11.74 12.28 32.22
C SER A 181 12.64 12.78 33.33
N VAL A 182 13.61 13.64 33.04
CA VAL A 182 14.49 14.24 34.06
C VAL A 182 13.71 15.15 35.02
N SER A 183 12.72 15.87 34.52
CA SER A 183 11.97 16.85 35.31
C SER A 183 10.88 16.24 36.20
N PHE A 184 10.29 15.12 35.77
CA PHE A 184 9.09 14.52 36.36
C PHE A 184 9.20 13.04 36.66
N GLY A 185 10.32 12.38 36.30
CA GLY A 185 10.52 10.91 36.38
C GLY A 185 9.99 10.19 35.16
N ASP A 186 10.43 8.94 34.99
CA ASP A 186 10.16 8.13 33.78
C ASP A 186 8.68 7.82 33.54
N ASN A 187 7.84 7.95 34.56
CA ASN A 187 6.39 7.73 34.46
C ASN A 187 5.60 9.06 34.32
N TYR A 188 6.20 10.07 33.73
CA TYR A 188 5.50 11.32 33.50
C TYR A 188 4.33 11.15 32.52
N THR A 189 3.37 12.06 32.59
CA THR A 189 2.36 12.24 31.52
C THR A 189 2.38 13.68 31.04
N ILE A 190 2.13 13.88 29.77
CA ILE A 190 2.08 15.22 29.17
C ILE A 190 1.05 16.09 29.91
N GLU A 191 -0.08 15.50 30.29
CA GLU A 191 -1.15 16.17 31.04
C GLU A 191 -0.65 16.70 32.38
N LYS A 192 0.05 15.88 33.17
CA LYS A 192 0.65 16.30 34.45
C LYS A 192 1.73 17.37 34.28
N ALA A 193 2.53 17.26 33.21
CA ALA A 193 3.54 18.25 32.92
C ALA A 193 2.93 19.62 32.54
N LYS A 194 1.76 19.62 31.91
CA LYS A 194 1.00 20.84 31.55
C LYS A 194 0.45 21.59 32.76
N ASP A 195 0.05 20.89 33.81
CA ASP A 195 -0.59 21.51 35.00
C ASP A 195 0.37 22.25 35.89
N LEU A 196 1.68 22.17 35.65
CA LEU A 196 2.66 22.92 36.44
C LEU A 196 2.62 24.40 36.21
N THR A 197 2.68 25.14 37.30
CA THR A 197 2.92 26.58 37.30
C THR A 197 4.42 26.87 37.28
N ASN A 198 4.86 27.89 36.52
CA ASN A 198 6.27 28.31 36.42
C ASN A 198 7.20 27.30 35.71
N LYS A 199 6.77 26.75 34.56
CA LYS A 199 7.62 25.94 33.70
C LYS A 199 8.76 26.73 33.07
N SER A 200 9.93 26.10 32.90
CA SER A 200 10.97 26.68 32.06
C SER A 200 10.52 26.65 30.57
N VAL A 201 11.12 27.49 29.76
CA VAL A 201 10.85 27.55 28.31
C VAL A 201 11.12 26.19 27.68
N GLU A 202 12.19 25.50 28.09
CA GLU A 202 12.55 24.18 27.57
C GLU A 202 11.48 23.12 27.86
N ILE A 203 10.90 23.12 29.07
CA ILE A 203 9.82 22.20 29.44
C ILE A 203 8.56 22.50 28.62
N ASP A 204 8.23 23.78 28.44
CA ASP A 204 7.05 24.16 27.65
C ASP A 204 7.20 23.79 26.17
N GLU A 205 8.38 23.95 25.58
CA GLU A 205 8.69 23.53 24.24
C GLU A 205 8.64 21.99 24.09
N ALA A 206 9.20 21.23 25.05
CA ALA A 206 9.15 19.80 25.07
C ALA A 206 7.70 19.26 25.13
N ILE A 207 6.86 19.85 25.97
CA ILE A 207 5.43 19.50 26.04
C ILE A 207 4.75 19.73 24.72
N LYS A 208 4.91 20.91 24.10
CA LYS A 208 4.30 21.24 22.81
C LYS A 208 4.71 20.24 21.70
N PHE A 209 6.00 19.90 21.68
CA PHE A 209 6.49 18.97 20.68
C PHE A 209 5.96 17.55 20.90
N LEU A 210 5.92 17.06 22.14
CA LEU A 210 5.37 15.72 22.43
C LEU A 210 3.86 15.64 22.19
N GLU A 211 3.11 16.72 22.38
CA GLU A 211 1.71 16.79 21.97
C GLU A 211 1.56 16.67 20.44
N LEU A 212 2.40 17.39 19.70
CA LEU A 212 2.43 17.28 18.24
C LEU A 212 2.79 15.86 17.78
N ALA A 213 3.78 15.23 18.42
CA ALA A 213 4.18 13.86 18.14
C ALA A 213 3.04 12.88 18.42
N LYS A 214 2.37 13.02 19.55
CA LYS A 214 1.19 12.23 19.91
C LYS A 214 0.04 12.39 18.89
N PHE A 215 -0.24 13.62 18.48
CA PHE A 215 -1.27 13.93 17.50
C PHE A 215 -0.98 13.29 16.13
N ASN A 216 0.28 13.22 15.70
CA ASN A 216 0.72 12.66 14.44
C ASN A 216 1.11 11.18 14.55
N ASN A 217 0.97 10.54 15.70
CA ASN A 217 1.44 9.18 15.99
C ASN A 217 2.93 8.96 15.68
N TRP A 218 3.76 9.95 15.94
CA TRP A 218 5.21 9.86 15.77
C TRP A 218 5.84 9.07 16.93
N SER A 219 6.67 8.11 16.59
CA SER A 219 7.49 7.32 17.50
C SER A 219 8.84 7.05 16.86
N GLU A 220 9.79 6.54 17.64
CA GLU A 220 11.10 6.11 17.14
C GLU A 220 10.98 5.03 16.09
N ASP A 221 10.09 4.05 16.31
CA ASP A 221 9.85 2.97 15.36
C ASP A 221 9.32 3.51 14.02
N VAL A 222 8.32 4.40 14.06
CA VAL A 222 7.77 5.05 12.85
C VAL A 222 8.84 5.84 12.10
N PHE A 223 9.72 6.53 12.82
CA PHE A 223 10.82 7.28 12.21
C PHE A 223 11.88 6.34 11.61
N SER A 224 12.23 5.26 12.30
CA SER A 224 13.17 4.26 11.82
C SER A 224 12.68 3.56 10.56
N GLU A 225 11.43 3.12 10.53
CA GLU A 225 10.79 2.51 9.36
C GLU A 225 10.76 3.47 8.16
N ALA A 226 10.44 4.74 8.41
CA ALA A 226 10.42 5.76 7.35
C ALA A 226 11.82 6.03 6.80
N ILE A 227 12.86 6.10 7.64
CA ILE A 227 14.26 6.26 7.20
C ILE A 227 14.67 5.05 6.34
N GLU A 228 14.43 3.83 6.83
CA GLU A 228 14.74 2.60 6.10
C GLU A 228 14.07 2.56 4.72
N TYR A 229 12.83 2.99 4.63
CA TYR A 229 12.11 3.09 3.36
C TYR A 229 12.81 4.00 2.36
N TYR A 230 13.22 5.22 2.75
CA TYR A 230 13.90 6.16 1.86
C TYR A 230 15.33 5.74 1.53
N GLU A 231 16.06 5.15 2.48
CA GLU A 231 17.39 4.59 2.25
C GLU A 231 17.33 3.40 1.29
N SER A 232 16.36 2.50 1.48
CA SER A 232 16.08 1.38 0.57
C SER A 232 15.73 1.87 -0.83
N SER A 233 14.92 2.94 -0.92
CA SER A 233 14.59 3.55 -2.21
C SER A 233 15.82 4.08 -2.94
N ASN A 234 16.75 4.72 -2.23
CA ASN A 234 18.00 5.19 -2.83
C ASN A 234 18.93 4.03 -3.20
N LYS A 235 19.00 3.00 -2.37
CA LYS A 235 19.87 1.84 -2.55
C LYS A 235 19.46 0.97 -3.73
N TYR A 236 18.17 0.85 -3.99
CA TYR A 236 17.62 -0.09 -4.97
C TYR A 236 16.90 0.64 -6.11
N HIS A 237 15.82 1.36 -5.80
CA HIS A 237 14.92 1.90 -6.81
C HIS A 237 15.54 3.02 -7.65
N ASN A 238 16.36 3.88 -7.04
CA ASN A 238 17.04 5.01 -7.70
C ASN A 238 18.51 4.72 -8.07
N ASN A 239 19.01 3.51 -7.82
CA ASN A 239 20.40 3.16 -8.07
C ASN A 239 20.60 2.59 -9.46
N VAL A 240 21.37 3.29 -10.30
CA VAL A 240 21.67 2.88 -11.67
C VAL A 240 22.55 1.60 -11.75
N ASP A 241 23.31 1.32 -10.71
CA ASP A 241 24.19 0.15 -10.63
C ASP A 241 23.44 -1.08 -10.07
N PHE A 242 22.25 -0.91 -9.54
CA PHE A 242 21.45 -2.01 -9.00
C PHE A 242 20.75 -2.76 -10.14
N ASP A 243 20.84 -4.09 -10.09
CA ASP A 243 20.09 -5.00 -10.94
C ASP A 243 19.24 -5.94 -10.08
N GLY A 244 17.95 -5.68 -10.01
CA GLY A 244 17.01 -6.48 -9.21
C GLY A 244 16.77 -7.87 -9.79
N ARG A 245 17.12 -8.12 -11.05
CA ARG A 245 16.93 -9.40 -11.72
C ARG A 245 18.17 -10.29 -11.72
N ALA A 246 19.33 -9.74 -11.31
CA ALA A 246 20.57 -10.51 -11.27
C ALA A 246 20.47 -11.79 -10.42
N ILE A 247 19.65 -11.77 -9.35
CA ILE A 247 19.43 -12.94 -8.48
C ILE A 247 18.63 -14.05 -9.17
N LEU A 248 17.82 -13.72 -10.17
CA LEU A 248 17.02 -14.67 -10.95
C LEU A 248 17.87 -15.31 -12.05
N GLY A 249 18.93 -14.63 -12.48
CA GLY A 249 19.77 -15.08 -13.59
C GLY A 249 19.07 -15.04 -14.95
N ASP A 250 17.97 -14.29 -15.05
CA ASP A 250 17.17 -14.16 -16.28
C ASP A 250 17.60 -12.96 -17.13
N ASP A 251 17.24 -13.00 -18.40
CA ASP A 251 17.36 -11.87 -19.32
C ASP A 251 15.98 -11.30 -19.62
N PRO A 252 15.65 -10.07 -19.15
CA PRO A 252 14.34 -9.47 -19.33
C PRO A 252 13.98 -9.20 -20.81
N ASP A 253 14.95 -9.22 -21.69
CA ASP A 253 14.76 -9.05 -23.15
C ASP A 253 14.66 -10.41 -23.89
N ASN A 254 14.86 -11.55 -23.21
CA ASN A 254 14.69 -12.89 -23.74
C ASN A 254 13.37 -13.52 -23.30
N PHE A 255 12.35 -13.42 -24.12
CA PHE A 255 11.00 -13.97 -23.84
C PHE A 255 10.92 -15.50 -23.86
N ASN A 256 12.03 -16.21 -24.12
CA ASN A 256 12.09 -17.67 -24.07
C ASN A 256 12.72 -18.20 -22.79
N ASP A 257 13.18 -17.32 -21.90
CA ASP A 257 13.67 -17.74 -20.60
C ASP A 257 12.53 -18.38 -19.81
N LYS A 258 12.84 -19.49 -19.16
CA LYS A 258 11.94 -20.20 -18.26
C LYS A 258 12.54 -20.10 -16.86
N TYR A 259 11.72 -19.68 -15.94
CA TYR A 259 12.08 -19.54 -14.51
C TYR A 259 11.76 -20.82 -13.76
#